data_12e860c36bbe4659fbb50f79f45ddb30
#
_entry.id   12e860c36bbe4659fbb50f79f45ddb30
#
_cell.length_a   1.000
_cell.length_b   1.000
_cell.length_c   1.000
_cell.angle_alpha   90.00
_cell.angle_beta   90.00
_cell.angle_gamma   90.00
#
_symmetry.space_group_name_H-M   'P 1'
#
loop_
_entity.id
_entity.type
_entity.pdbx_description
1 polymer ?
#
loop_
_entity_poly.entity_id
_entity_poly.type
_entity_poly.pdbx_seq_one_letter_code
_entity_poly.pdbx_strand_id
1 'polypeptide(L)'
;MVSTSPGYGITIRVEGPSANQPVSALTAVLNSQGASLTALDIVESSFDRVVVDLTCDTIDADHADRVAKAIAEVPELKVRKVSDRTFLIHLGGKIEVHSKVQIKTRDDLSRAYTPGVARVCQAIAADPSDARRL
;
A
#
# COMPACT_ATOMS: atom_id res chain seq x y z
N MET A 1 -3.82 2.81 -28.82
CA MET A 1 -4.73 2.40 -27.73
C MET A 1 -4.08 2.84 -26.42
N VAL A 2 -4.72 3.73 -25.70
CA VAL A 2 -4.18 4.17 -24.39
C VAL A 2 -4.54 3.08 -23.38
N SER A 3 -3.55 2.49 -22.73
CA SER A 3 -3.74 1.42 -21.74
C SER A 3 -3.73 1.98 -20.33
N THR A 4 -4.44 1.32 -19.43
CA THR A 4 -4.37 1.59 -17.98
C THR A 4 -2.97 1.34 -17.45
N SER A 5 -2.59 2.05 -16.40
CA SER A 5 -1.25 1.98 -15.80
C SER A 5 -1.32 1.79 -14.27
N PRO A 6 -0.53 0.89 -13.69
CA PRO A 6 -0.42 0.75 -12.24
C PRO A 6 0.02 2.03 -11.52
N GLY A 7 0.68 2.96 -12.24
CA GLY A 7 1.06 4.28 -11.70
C GLY A 7 -0.14 5.18 -11.41
N TYR A 8 -1.31 4.88 -11.94
CA TYR A 8 -2.57 5.58 -11.70
C TYR A 8 -3.62 4.64 -11.07
N GLY A 9 -3.15 3.73 -10.22
CA GLY A 9 -4.01 2.82 -9.48
C GLY A 9 -4.71 3.52 -8.32
N ILE A 10 -6.04 3.35 -8.22
CA ILE A 10 -6.85 3.87 -7.12
C ILE A 10 -7.60 2.75 -6.40
N THR A 11 -7.85 2.96 -5.11
CA THR A 11 -8.78 2.13 -4.33
C THR A 11 -9.94 2.99 -3.88
N ILE A 12 -11.15 2.58 -4.19
CA ILE A 12 -12.39 3.26 -3.85
C ILE A 12 -13.14 2.42 -2.83
N ARG A 13 -13.38 2.97 -1.64
CA ARG A 13 -14.23 2.35 -0.63
C ARG A 13 -15.66 2.79 -0.83
N VAL A 14 -16.53 1.81 -1.08
CA VAL A 14 -17.95 2.01 -1.38
C VAL A 14 -18.80 1.27 -0.38
N GLU A 15 -19.85 1.90 0.08
CA GLU A 15 -20.89 1.31 0.91
C GLU A 15 -22.19 1.23 0.12
N GLY A 16 -22.90 0.12 0.26
CA GLY A 16 -24.20 -0.09 -0.36
C GLY A 16 -25.05 -1.09 0.42
N PRO A 17 -26.35 -1.25 0.04
CA PRO A 17 -27.22 -2.22 0.66
C PRO A 17 -26.79 -3.64 0.31
N SER A 18 -26.82 -4.55 1.27
CA SER A 18 -26.44 -5.96 1.06
C SER A 18 -27.38 -6.70 0.09
N ALA A 19 -28.64 -6.26 -0.01
CA ALA A 19 -29.64 -6.89 -0.88
C ALA A 19 -29.37 -6.71 -2.39
N ASN A 20 -28.69 -5.63 -2.81
CA ASN A 20 -28.54 -5.26 -4.23
C ASN A 20 -27.19 -5.64 -4.85
N GLN A 21 -26.39 -6.45 -4.16
CA GLN A 21 -25.07 -6.90 -4.62
C GLN A 21 -24.25 -5.79 -5.34
N PRO A 22 -23.69 -4.82 -4.62
CA PRO A 22 -23.02 -3.66 -5.20
C PRO A 22 -21.85 -4.03 -6.13
N VAL A 23 -21.33 -5.25 -6.01
CA VAL A 23 -20.20 -5.74 -6.81
C VAL A 23 -20.51 -5.75 -8.31
N SER A 24 -21.72 -6.19 -8.72
CA SER A 24 -22.11 -6.21 -10.13
C SER A 24 -22.25 -4.81 -10.73
N ALA A 25 -22.85 -3.89 -9.97
CA ALA A 25 -22.97 -2.49 -10.38
C ALA A 25 -21.59 -1.82 -10.49
N LEU A 26 -20.71 -2.04 -9.52
CA LEU A 26 -19.34 -1.49 -9.51
C LEU A 26 -18.53 -1.99 -10.71
N THR A 27 -18.55 -3.29 -11.00
CA THR A 27 -17.82 -3.86 -12.13
C THR A 27 -18.37 -3.39 -13.47
N ALA A 28 -19.68 -3.21 -13.60
CA ALA A 28 -20.30 -2.63 -14.80
C ALA A 28 -19.83 -1.18 -15.05
N VAL A 29 -19.76 -0.37 -14.00
CA VAL A 29 -19.24 1.01 -14.11
C VAL A 29 -17.77 1.02 -14.52
N LEU A 30 -16.92 0.19 -13.92
CA LEU A 30 -15.51 0.10 -14.33
C LEU A 30 -15.35 -0.25 -15.80
N ASN A 31 -16.08 -1.24 -16.25
CA ASN A 31 -16.05 -1.65 -17.65
C ASN A 31 -16.50 -0.52 -18.58
N SER A 32 -17.56 0.20 -18.23
CA SER A 32 -18.06 1.33 -19.04
C SER A 32 -17.09 2.49 -19.09
N GLN A 33 -16.30 2.70 -18.05
CA GLN A 33 -15.27 3.74 -17.98
C GLN A 33 -13.93 3.29 -18.55
N GLY A 34 -13.75 2.01 -18.90
CA GLY A 34 -12.48 1.48 -19.40
C GLY A 34 -11.37 1.37 -18.36
N ALA A 35 -11.72 1.28 -17.10
CA ALA A 35 -10.77 1.03 -16.02
C ALA A 35 -10.52 -0.48 -15.83
N SER A 36 -9.31 -0.86 -15.42
CA SER A 36 -8.93 -2.25 -15.21
C SER A 36 -9.09 -2.63 -13.74
N LEU A 37 -10.02 -3.52 -13.43
CA LEU A 37 -10.18 -4.08 -12.08
C LEU A 37 -8.94 -4.92 -11.70
N THR A 38 -8.31 -4.62 -10.57
CA THR A 38 -7.14 -5.34 -10.06
C THR A 38 -7.40 -6.05 -8.74
N ALA A 39 -8.31 -5.55 -7.91
CA ALA A 39 -8.75 -6.23 -6.68
C ALA A 39 -10.16 -5.77 -6.29
N LEU A 40 -10.86 -6.65 -5.57
CA LEU A 40 -12.15 -6.36 -4.96
C LEU A 40 -12.23 -7.12 -3.64
N ASP A 41 -12.37 -6.36 -2.54
CA ASP A 41 -12.39 -6.90 -1.20
C ASP A 41 -13.66 -6.48 -0.47
N ILE A 42 -14.38 -7.44 0.12
CA ILE A 42 -15.48 -7.15 1.02
C ILE A 42 -14.91 -6.89 2.41
N VAL A 43 -14.88 -5.61 2.80
CA VAL A 43 -14.28 -5.15 4.07
C VAL A 43 -15.23 -5.42 5.24
N GLU A 44 -16.53 -5.19 5.02
CA GLU A 44 -17.57 -5.37 6.02
C GLU A 44 -18.84 -5.88 5.35
N SER A 45 -19.49 -6.86 5.97
CA SER A 45 -20.78 -7.36 5.52
C SER A 45 -21.69 -7.56 6.73
N SER A 46 -22.83 -6.88 6.71
CA SER A 46 -23.89 -6.99 7.70
C SER A 46 -25.24 -7.29 7.02
N PHE A 47 -26.29 -7.47 7.80
CA PHE A 47 -27.60 -7.81 7.27
C PHE A 47 -28.16 -6.79 6.27
N ASP A 48 -27.91 -5.51 6.51
CA ASP A 48 -28.46 -4.38 5.74
C ASP A 48 -27.44 -3.67 4.85
N ARG A 49 -26.15 -3.88 5.10
CA ARG A 49 -25.07 -3.08 4.53
C ARG A 49 -23.85 -3.93 4.17
N VAL A 50 -23.22 -3.57 3.07
CA VAL A 50 -21.89 -4.09 2.69
C VAL A 50 -20.95 -2.94 2.36
N VAL A 51 -19.68 -3.08 2.77
CA VAL A 51 -18.58 -2.16 2.43
C VAL A 51 -17.57 -2.92 1.58
N VAL A 52 -17.27 -2.37 0.43
CA VAL A 52 -16.37 -2.98 -0.57
C VAL A 52 -15.23 -2.03 -0.86
N ASP A 53 -14.01 -2.54 -0.88
CA ASP A 53 -12.84 -1.88 -1.45
C ASP A 53 -12.65 -2.36 -2.89
N LEU A 54 -12.81 -1.44 -3.82
CA LEU A 54 -12.62 -1.66 -5.24
C LEU A 54 -11.32 -1.03 -5.68
N THR A 55 -10.39 -1.84 -6.17
CA THR A 55 -9.09 -1.36 -6.68
C THR A 55 -9.04 -1.53 -8.18
N CYS A 56 -8.66 -0.46 -8.87
CA CYS A 56 -8.53 -0.46 -10.33
C CYS A 56 -7.36 0.39 -10.79
N ASP A 57 -6.83 0.04 -11.96
CA ASP A 57 -5.87 0.86 -12.68
C ASP A 57 -6.60 1.73 -13.70
N THR A 58 -6.16 2.98 -13.80
CA THR A 58 -6.68 3.98 -14.73
C THR A 58 -5.59 4.46 -15.70
N ILE A 59 -5.92 5.31 -16.64
CA ILE A 59 -4.99 5.80 -17.67
C ILE A 59 -4.15 6.95 -17.13
N ASP A 60 -4.81 7.87 -16.42
CA ASP A 60 -4.26 9.11 -15.86
C ASP A 60 -5.12 9.58 -14.69
N ALA A 61 -4.73 10.72 -14.08
CA ALA A 61 -5.44 11.29 -12.95
C ALA A 61 -6.88 11.72 -13.30
N ASP A 62 -7.08 12.30 -14.47
CA ASP A 62 -8.41 12.72 -14.93
C ASP A 62 -9.35 11.52 -15.14
N HIS A 63 -8.81 10.41 -15.63
CA HIS A 63 -9.55 9.16 -15.75
C HIS A 63 -9.92 8.58 -14.38
N ALA A 64 -9.00 8.62 -13.41
CA ALA A 64 -9.26 8.21 -12.03
C ALA A 64 -10.43 9.02 -11.42
N ASP A 65 -10.45 10.33 -11.61
CA ASP A 65 -11.53 11.21 -11.14
C ASP A 65 -12.86 10.89 -11.82
N ARG A 66 -12.86 10.63 -13.13
CA ARG A 66 -14.09 10.23 -13.85
C ARG A 66 -14.65 8.90 -13.34
N VAL A 67 -13.78 7.92 -13.10
CA VAL A 67 -14.18 6.62 -12.54
C VAL A 67 -14.81 6.80 -11.15
N ALA A 68 -14.16 7.56 -10.27
CA ALA A 68 -14.66 7.82 -8.92
C ALA A 68 -16.03 8.53 -8.95
N LYS A 69 -16.21 9.51 -9.83
CA LYS A 69 -17.49 10.22 -10.04
C LYS A 69 -18.57 9.28 -10.57
N ALA A 70 -18.26 8.48 -11.59
CA ALA A 70 -19.20 7.53 -12.15
C ALA A 70 -19.72 6.51 -11.12
N ILE A 71 -18.85 6.07 -10.20
CA ILE A 71 -19.25 5.19 -9.09
C ILE A 71 -20.15 5.96 -8.08
N ALA A 72 -19.83 7.21 -7.78
CA ALA A 72 -20.62 8.03 -6.87
C ALA A 72 -22.03 8.33 -7.41
N GLU A 73 -22.23 8.28 -8.72
CA GLU A 73 -23.53 8.49 -9.38
C GLU A 73 -24.42 7.23 -9.38
N VAL A 74 -23.87 6.05 -9.02
CA VAL A 74 -24.68 4.82 -8.95
C VAL A 74 -25.68 4.94 -7.80
N PRO A 75 -27.01 4.78 -8.07
CA PRO A 75 -28.02 4.83 -7.02
C PRO A 75 -27.73 3.85 -5.88
N GLU A 76 -28.03 4.26 -4.64
CA GLU A 76 -27.85 3.48 -3.41
C GLU A 76 -26.41 3.18 -3.02
N LEU A 77 -25.42 3.54 -3.83
CA LEU A 77 -24.00 3.43 -3.47
C LEU A 77 -23.46 4.75 -2.90
N LYS A 78 -22.67 4.64 -1.87
CA LYS A 78 -21.99 5.77 -1.23
C LYS A 78 -20.49 5.58 -1.23
N VAL A 79 -19.80 6.44 -1.95
CA VAL A 79 -18.33 6.50 -1.89
C VAL A 79 -17.90 7.06 -0.53
N ARG A 80 -17.18 6.28 0.24
CA ARG A 80 -16.65 6.65 1.55
C ARG A 80 -15.27 7.28 1.45
N LYS A 81 -14.43 6.74 0.58
CA LYS A 81 -13.03 7.17 0.43
C LYS A 81 -12.51 6.78 -0.95
N VAL A 82 -11.71 7.66 -1.52
CA VAL A 82 -10.84 7.36 -2.67
C VAL A 82 -9.39 7.50 -2.23
N SER A 83 -8.57 6.51 -2.52
CA SER A 83 -7.16 6.49 -2.14
C SER A 83 -6.31 6.21 -3.38
N ASP A 84 -5.34 7.07 -3.64
CA ASP A 84 -4.33 6.84 -4.67
C ASP A 84 -3.27 5.87 -4.15
N ARG A 85 -3.13 4.73 -4.81
CA ARG A 85 -2.21 3.66 -4.39
C ARG A 85 -0.75 4.08 -4.52
N THR A 86 -0.43 4.88 -5.52
CA THR A 86 0.93 5.37 -5.74
C THR A 86 1.37 6.24 -4.58
N PHE A 87 0.53 7.17 -4.13
CA PHE A 87 0.83 7.99 -2.96
C PHE A 87 0.90 7.16 -1.67
N LEU A 88 0.00 6.19 -1.49
CA LEU A 88 0.00 5.35 -0.29
C LEU A 88 1.31 4.58 -0.09
N ILE A 89 1.89 4.00 -1.14
CA ILE A 89 3.16 3.26 -1.04
C ILE A 89 4.38 4.16 -0.84
N HIS A 90 4.24 5.49 -1.05
CA HIS A 90 5.31 6.45 -0.81
C HIS A 90 5.25 7.08 0.59
N LEU A 91 4.12 6.93 1.30
CA LEU A 91 3.98 7.45 2.66
C LEU A 91 4.97 6.76 3.59
N GLY A 92 5.77 7.55 4.30
CA GLY A 92 6.81 7.03 5.20
C GLY A 92 8.07 6.52 4.50
N GLY A 93 8.19 6.69 3.18
CA GLY A 93 9.31 6.21 2.37
C GLY A 93 9.14 4.75 1.93
N LYS A 94 10.08 4.28 1.12
CA LYS A 94 10.08 2.91 0.55
C LYS A 94 11.17 2.02 1.13
N ILE A 95 12.06 2.56 1.92
CA ILE A 95 13.22 1.86 2.48
C ILE A 95 13.20 2.03 3.99
N GLU A 96 13.35 0.94 4.68
CA GLU A 96 13.52 0.90 6.13
C GLU A 96 14.82 0.19 6.46
N VAL A 97 15.57 0.70 7.42
CA VAL A 97 16.84 0.12 7.89
C VAL A 97 16.65 -0.43 9.28
N HIS A 98 16.86 -1.73 9.42
CA HIS A 98 16.79 -2.42 10.71
C HIS A 98 18.17 -2.83 11.20
N SER A 99 18.40 -2.68 12.49
CA SER A 99 19.60 -3.22 13.14
C SER A 99 19.55 -4.75 13.13
N LYS A 100 20.66 -5.39 12.73
CA LYS A 100 20.81 -6.86 12.82
C LYS A 100 20.88 -7.35 14.27
N VAL A 101 21.33 -6.48 15.19
CA VAL A 101 21.40 -6.76 16.62
C VAL A 101 20.31 -5.99 17.34
N GLN A 102 19.68 -6.60 18.32
CA GLN A 102 18.72 -5.90 19.17
C GLN A 102 19.48 -5.02 20.15
N ILE A 103 19.21 -3.71 20.14
CA ILE A 103 19.78 -2.73 21.06
C ILE A 103 18.66 -2.30 22.01
N LYS A 104 18.57 -2.95 23.16
CA LYS A 104 17.57 -2.65 24.20
C LYS A 104 18.14 -2.00 25.44
N THR A 105 19.43 -2.22 25.68
CA THR A 105 20.12 -1.76 26.87
C THR A 105 21.36 -0.94 26.52
N ARG A 106 21.91 -0.22 27.51
CA ARG A 106 23.21 0.46 27.37
C ARG A 106 24.35 -0.51 27.08
N ASP A 107 24.28 -1.71 27.62
CA ASP A 107 25.30 -2.73 27.42
C ASP A 107 25.26 -3.23 25.96
N ASP A 108 24.08 -3.42 25.39
CA ASP A 108 23.92 -3.80 23.97
C ASP A 108 24.51 -2.71 23.07
N LEU A 109 24.23 -1.43 23.36
CA LEU A 109 24.79 -0.31 22.62
C LEU A 109 26.32 -0.27 22.73
N SER A 110 26.88 -0.52 23.93
CA SER A 110 28.33 -0.55 24.15
C SER A 110 29.01 -1.68 23.36
N ARG A 111 28.35 -2.82 23.19
CA ARG A 111 28.86 -3.93 22.37
C ARG A 111 28.75 -3.65 20.87
N ALA A 112 27.67 -3.03 20.44
CA ALA A 112 27.38 -2.77 19.03
C ALA A 112 28.12 -1.52 18.49
N TYR A 113 28.50 -0.59 19.37
CA TYR A 113 29.14 0.67 19.01
C TYR A 113 30.43 0.89 19.83
N THR A 114 30.44 1.79 20.78
CA THR A 114 31.63 2.08 21.58
C THR A 114 31.42 1.60 23.02
N PRO A 115 32.30 0.78 23.60
CA PRO A 115 33.66 0.40 23.19
C PRO A 115 33.80 -0.81 22.26
N GLY A 116 32.69 -1.52 21.94
CA GLY A 116 32.72 -2.75 21.14
C GLY A 116 33.42 -2.60 19.78
N VAL A 117 33.11 -1.52 19.06
CA VAL A 117 33.74 -1.22 17.76
C VAL A 117 35.24 -1.01 17.87
N ALA A 118 35.75 -0.43 18.98
CA ALA A 118 37.19 -0.27 19.19
C ALA A 118 37.92 -1.62 19.24
N ARG A 119 37.32 -2.65 19.85
CA ARG A 119 37.87 -4.02 19.88
C ARG A 119 37.92 -4.65 18.50
N VAL A 120 36.87 -4.43 17.68
CA VAL A 120 36.81 -4.89 16.30
C VAL A 120 37.92 -4.22 15.47
N CYS A 121 38.10 -2.92 15.60
CA CYS A 121 39.18 -2.18 14.94
C CYS A 121 40.57 -2.70 15.33
N GLN A 122 40.80 -3.02 16.60
CA GLN A 122 42.06 -3.61 17.07
C GLN A 122 42.31 -4.99 16.47
N ALA A 123 41.28 -5.83 16.35
CA ALA A 123 41.41 -7.14 15.73
C ALA A 123 41.77 -7.02 14.24
N ILE A 124 41.10 -6.12 13.49
CA ILE A 124 41.40 -5.87 12.08
C ILE A 124 42.82 -5.27 11.90
N ALA A 125 43.27 -4.43 12.82
CA ALA A 125 44.64 -3.89 12.78
C ALA A 125 45.71 -4.97 13.01
N ALA A 126 45.40 -5.97 13.85
CA ALA A 126 46.28 -7.11 14.10
C ALA A 126 46.27 -8.13 12.94
N ASP A 127 45.12 -8.37 12.33
CA ASP A 127 44.96 -9.23 11.14
C ASP A 127 43.98 -8.57 10.16
N PRO A 128 44.50 -7.90 9.09
CA PRO A 128 43.65 -7.24 8.08
C PRO A 128 42.68 -8.18 7.34
N SER A 129 42.91 -9.47 7.35
CA SER A 129 41.98 -10.44 6.72
C SER A 129 40.63 -10.51 7.44
N ASP A 130 40.58 -10.17 8.72
CA ASP A 130 39.37 -10.10 9.54
C ASP A 130 38.35 -9.04 9.08
N ALA A 131 38.80 -8.02 8.31
CA ALA A 131 37.89 -6.99 7.77
C ALA A 131 36.80 -7.54 6.85
N ARG A 132 36.96 -8.75 6.30
CA ARG A 132 35.92 -9.42 5.49
C ARG A 132 34.89 -10.15 6.29
N ARG A 133 35.21 -10.45 7.55
CA ARG A 133 34.36 -11.25 8.46
C ARG A 133 33.66 -10.38 9.51
N LEU A 134 34.32 -9.34 9.96
CA LEU A 134 33.88 -8.40 10.99
C LEU A 134 33.30 -7.11 10.40
#